data_0184e5ac5014a574cd680897f206155d
#
_entry.id   0184e5ac5014a574cd680897f206155d
#
_cell.length_a   1.000
_cell.length_b   1.000
_cell.length_c   1.000
_cell.angle_alpha   90.00
_cell.angle_beta   90.00
_cell.angle_gamma   90.00
#
_symmetry.space_group_name_H-M   'P 1'
#
loop_
_entity.id
_entity.type
_entity.pdbx_description
1 polymer ?
#
loop_
_entity_poly.entity_id
_entity_poly.type
_entity_poly.pdbx_seq_one_letter_code
_entity_poly.pdbx_strand_id
1 'polypeptide(L)'
;MVKMGTVWDRTVDVMNGRAAMLASIAALTLWLPGVVRQALALAFVGNGTATPAASGGALGLYFLLSLVVAVLAIFGQLALIAVASDPATTRGEACRTAAARLPVAIGLALLFALAVFVLLVPPIVPIAAAMPHPVGMTPQSMGVAMAGIGAGARAFTGLYMLVFVVVMIWLAARLALLNPVIVNERDGVGSFARSFRLSRGLTWKIIGLTILLGIVSAVVILATQSVVGIIFRLILGADNLGLVALLTAAVVAVATSALTVVWMSFVAQLYVARREASDAG
;
A
#
# COMPACT_ATOMS: atom_id res chain seq x y z
N MET A 1 -7.23 29.03 -3.08
CA MET A 1 -7.73 27.61 -3.09
C MET A 1 -6.93 26.81 -4.11
N VAL A 2 -6.37 25.66 -3.71
CA VAL A 2 -5.64 24.77 -4.62
C VAL A 2 -6.59 24.10 -5.60
N LYS A 3 -6.31 24.21 -6.90
CA LYS A 3 -7.08 23.57 -7.99
C LYS A 3 -6.44 22.19 -8.26
N MET A 4 -7.22 21.11 -8.17
CA MET A 4 -6.72 19.73 -8.38
C MET A 4 -6.20 19.49 -9.79
N GLY A 5 -6.79 20.13 -10.82
CA GLY A 5 -6.29 20.06 -12.19
C GLY A 5 -4.85 20.58 -12.32
N THR A 6 -4.53 21.73 -11.74
CA THR A 6 -3.17 22.28 -11.76
C THR A 6 -2.16 21.35 -11.03
N VAL A 7 -2.58 20.69 -9.94
CA VAL A 7 -1.74 19.70 -9.25
C VAL A 7 -1.48 18.50 -10.15
N TRP A 8 -2.51 18.04 -10.87
CA TRP A 8 -2.38 16.95 -11.82
C TRP A 8 -1.42 17.28 -12.97
N ASP A 9 -1.58 18.47 -13.58
CA ASP A 9 -0.70 18.93 -14.68
C ASP A 9 0.76 18.97 -14.20
N ARG A 10 1.04 19.56 -13.03
CA ARG A 10 2.39 19.54 -12.42
C ARG A 10 2.90 18.10 -12.16
N THR A 11 2.02 17.18 -11.78
CA THR A 11 2.40 15.78 -11.58
C THR A 11 2.84 15.14 -12.88
N VAL A 12 2.10 15.36 -13.95
CA VAL A 12 2.43 14.85 -15.30
C VAL A 12 3.77 15.45 -15.80
N ASP A 13 4.00 16.75 -15.59
CA ASP A 13 5.24 17.41 -15.95
C ASP A 13 6.45 16.82 -15.21
N VAL A 14 6.33 16.59 -13.89
CA VAL A 14 7.38 15.95 -13.09
C VAL A 14 7.65 14.52 -13.57
N MET A 15 6.58 13.76 -13.85
CA MET A 15 6.71 12.39 -14.34
C MET A 15 7.40 12.35 -15.71
N ASN A 16 7.04 13.23 -16.65
CA ASN A 16 7.65 13.29 -17.97
C ASN A 16 9.11 13.74 -17.90
N GLY A 17 9.41 14.77 -17.10
CA GLY A 17 10.78 15.28 -16.97
C GLY A 17 11.73 14.36 -16.22
N ARG A 18 11.20 13.43 -15.39
CA ARG A 18 12.02 12.58 -14.48
C ARG A 18 11.67 11.09 -14.55
N ALA A 19 11.01 10.65 -15.62
CA ALA A 19 10.54 9.29 -15.80
C ALA A 19 11.60 8.23 -15.52
N ALA A 20 12.81 8.38 -16.08
CA ALA A 20 13.90 7.43 -15.90
C ALA A 20 14.37 7.31 -14.44
N MET A 21 14.41 8.43 -13.70
CA MET A 21 14.80 8.43 -12.29
C MET A 21 13.74 7.80 -11.42
N LEU A 22 12.48 8.19 -11.59
CA LEU A 22 11.35 7.63 -10.86
C LEU A 22 11.20 6.13 -11.12
N ALA A 23 11.30 5.71 -12.40
CA ALA A 23 11.24 4.31 -12.80
C ALA A 23 12.38 3.48 -12.19
N SER A 24 13.60 4.00 -12.16
CA SER A 24 14.75 3.29 -11.58
C SER A 24 14.62 3.10 -10.07
N ILE A 25 14.12 4.10 -9.34
CA ILE A 25 13.85 3.97 -7.91
C ILE A 25 12.73 2.96 -7.68
N ALA A 26 11.61 3.09 -8.41
CA ALA A 26 10.47 2.17 -8.28
C ALA A 26 10.84 0.73 -8.63
N ALA A 27 11.65 0.51 -9.67
CA ALA A 27 12.12 -0.83 -10.06
C ALA A 27 12.91 -1.50 -8.93
N LEU A 28 13.81 -0.78 -8.28
CA LEU A 28 14.68 -1.35 -7.24
C LEU A 28 13.99 -1.49 -5.87
N THR A 29 13.06 -0.60 -5.55
CA THR A 29 12.49 -0.54 -4.20
C THR A 29 11.05 -1.06 -4.09
N LEU A 30 10.32 -1.12 -5.19
CA LEU A 30 8.94 -1.59 -5.22
C LEU A 30 8.78 -2.86 -6.06
N TRP A 31 9.19 -2.81 -7.34
CA TRP A 31 8.99 -3.92 -8.26
C TRP A 31 9.81 -5.15 -7.89
N LEU A 32 11.13 -5.04 -7.82
CA LEU A 32 12.03 -6.17 -7.52
C LEU A 32 11.72 -6.82 -6.16
N PRO A 33 11.59 -6.07 -5.04
CA PRO A 33 11.21 -6.67 -3.77
C PRO A 33 9.81 -7.29 -3.79
N GLY A 34 8.88 -6.73 -4.55
CA GLY A 34 7.53 -7.30 -4.75
C GLY A 34 7.56 -8.67 -5.43
N VAL A 35 8.37 -8.81 -6.49
CA VAL A 35 8.57 -10.10 -7.18
C VAL A 35 9.27 -11.11 -6.27
N VAL A 36 10.31 -10.70 -5.55
CA VAL A 36 11.01 -11.56 -4.58
C VAL A 36 10.05 -12.05 -3.50
N ARG A 37 9.22 -11.17 -2.94
CA ARG A 37 8.20 -11.55 -1.95
C ARG A 37 7.24 -12.59 -2.50
N GLN A 38 6.83 -12.45 -3.77
CA GLN A 38 5.94 -13.44 -4.41
C GLN A 38 6.64 -14.79 -4.61
N ALA A 39 7.89 -14.79 -5.04
CA ALA A 39 8.68 -16.01 -5.17
C ALA A 39 8.82 -16.73 -3.82
N LEU A 40 9.08 -15.98 -2.75
CA LEU A 40 9.15 -16.52 -1.40
C LEU A 40 7.78 -17.05 -0.91
N ALA A 41 6.69 -16.35 -1.22
CA ALA A 41 5.35 -16.84 -0.90
C ALA A 41 5.07 -18.19 -1.55
N LEU A 42 5.44 -18.36 -2.84
CA LEU A 42 5.30 -19.62 -3.55
C LEU A 42 6.19 -20.72 -2.95
N ALA A 43 7.41 -20.38 -2.54
CA ALA A 43 8.36 -21.35 -1.98
C ALA A 43 7.99 -21.80 -0.55
N PHE A 44 7.52 -20.89 0.30
CA PHE A 44 7.33 -21.16 1.73
C PHE A 44 5.86 -21.36 2.14
N VAL A 45 4.92 -20.73 1.43
CA VAL A 45 3.48 -20.78 1.76
C VAL A 45 2.71 -21.66 0.75
N GLY A 46 3.23 -21.83 -0.47
CA GLY A 46 2.62 -22.62 -1.53
C GLY A 46 1.46 -21.91 -2.23
N ASN A 47 0.88 -22.60 -3.23
CA ASN A 47 -0.20 -22.05 -4.07
C ASN A 47 -1.62 -22.23 -3.48
N GLY A 48 -1.74 -22.55 -2.19
CA GLY A 48 -3.06 -22.80 -1.59
C GLY A 48 -3.69 -24.16 -1.92
N THR A 49 -3.03 -24.99 -2.74
CA THR A 49 -3.44 -26.36 -3.03
C THR A 49 -2.58 -27.32 -2.20
N ALA A 50 -3.17 -27.94 -1.18
CA ALA A 50 -2.62 -29.03 -0.35
C ALA A 50 -1.11 -28.86 -0.04
N THR A 51 -0.76 -27.92 0.81
CA THR A 51 0.62 -27.76 1.28
C THR A 51 0.89 -28.68 2.45
N PRO A 52 2.10 -29.31 2.52
CA PRO A 52 2.63 -29.71 3.81
C PRO A 52 2.64 -28.47 4.71
N ALA A 53 2.14 -28.60 5.93
CA ALA A 53 2.14 -27.49 6.88
C ALA A 53 3.54 -26.86 6.91
N ALA A 54 3.66 -25.63 6.45
CA ALA A 54 4.94 -24.94 6.45
C ALA A 54 5.48 -25.01 7.88
N SER A 55 6.72 -25.50 8.04
CA SER A 55 7.32 -25.57 9.37
C SER A 55 7.33 -24.18 9.98
N GLY A 56 7.15 -24.05 11.29
CA GLY A 56 7.12 -22.73 11.96
C GLY A 56 8.36 -21.88 11.60
N GLY A 57 9.50 -22.52 11.30
CA GLY A 57 10.71 -21.87 10.82
C GLY A 57 10.54 -21.25 9.43
N ALA A 58 9.89 -21.93 8.49
CA ALA A 58 9.65 -21.40 7.14
C ALA A 58 8.71 -20.17 7.14
N LEU A 59 7.66 -20.22 7.97
CA LEU A 59 6.76 -19.08 8.18
C LEU A 59 7.48 -17.90 8.84
N GLY A 60 8.34 -18.16 9.83
CA GLY A 60 9.15 -17.13 10.48
C GLY A 60 10.10 -16.45 9.49
N LEU A 61 10.80 -17.23 8.64
CA LEU A 61 11.67 -16.69 7.59
C LEU A 61 10.89 -15.85 6.57
N TYR A 62 9.75 -16.35 6.09
CA TYR A 62 8.89 -15.60 5.19
C TYR A 62 8.43 -14.28 5.80
N PHE A 63 8.06 -14.28 7.08
CA PHE A 63 7.67 -13.05 7.79
C PHE A 63 8.83 -12.05 7.87
N LEU A 64 10.03 -12.48 8.25
CA LEU A 64 11.21 -11.61 8.31
C LEU A 64 11.56 -11.01 6.95
N LEU A 65 11.54 -11.82 5.89
CA LEU A 65 11.81 -11.34 4.53
C LEU A 65 10.72 -10.37 4.05
N SER A 66 9.45 -10.63 4.39
CA SER A 66 8.35 -9.72 4.10
C SER A 66 8.50 -8.37 4.82
N LEU A 67 9.04 -8.37 6.04
CA LEU A 67 9.35 -7.15 6.78
C LEU A 67 10.46 -6.33 6.08
N VAL A 68 11.51 -6.99 5.61
CA VAL A 68 12.58 -6.32 4.82
C VAL A 68 11.99 -5.68 3.56
N VAL A 69 11.14 -6.41 2.83
CA VAL A 69 10.45 -5.89 1.64
C VAL A 69 9.57 -4.68 1.98
N ALA A 70 8.86 -4.72 3.11
CA ALA A 70 8.04 -3.59 3.56
C ALA A 70 8.89 -2.35 3.88
N VAL A 71 10.04 -2.52 4.54
CA VAL A 71 10.99 -1.43 4.81
C VAL A 71 11.53 -0.84 3.51
N LEU A 72 11.90 -1.67 2.53
CA LEU A 72 12.34 -1.21 1.21
C LEU A 72 11.24 -0.45 0.46
N ALA A 73 10.00 -0.88 0.58
CA ALA A 73 8.86 -0.18 -0.02
C ALA A 73 8.64 1.19 0.62
N ILE A 74 8.71 1.31 1.95
CA ILE A 74 8.64 2.61 2.65
C ILE A 74 9.78 3.51 2.18
N PHE A 75 11.01 3.01 2.16
CA PHE A 75 12.17 3.74 1.65
C PHE A 75 11.96 4.26 0.24
N GLY A 76 11.48 3.40 -0.68
CA GLY A 76 11.18 3.76 -2.05
C GLY A 76 10.13 4.85 -2.17
N GLN A 77 9.04 4.76 -1.40
CA GLN A 77 8.00 5.79 -1.37
C GLN A 77 8.55 7.15 -0.91
N LEU A 78 9.37 7.18 0.13
CA LEU A 78 10.01 8.41 0.60
C LEU A 78 10.97 9.00 -0.45
N ALA A 79 11.76 8.15 -1.13
CA ALA A 79 12.66 8.59 -2.21
C ALA A 79 11.89 9.14 -3.41
N LEU A 80 10.79 8.50 -3.81
CA LEU A 80 9.91 8.99 -4.88
C LEU A 80 9.32 10.36 -4.55
N ILE A 81 8.86 10.55 -3.31
CA ILE A 81 8.34 11.83 -2.83
C ILE A 81 9.44 12.90 -2.82
N ALA A 82 10.65 12.58 -2.38
CA ALA A 82 11.77 13.53 -2.38
C ALA A 82 12.08 14.02 -3.81
N VAL A 83 12.16 13.10 -4.78
CA VAL A 83 12.33 13.41 -6.21
C VAL A 83 11.19 14.26 -6.76
N ALA A 84 9.95 13.91 -6.39
CA ALA A 84 8.76 14.59 -6.92
C ALA A 84 8.51 15.95 -6.27
N SER A 85 9.00 16.20 -5.05
CA SER A 85 8.80 17.47 -4.34
C SER A 85 9.71 18.59 -4.80
N ASP A 86 10.95 18.29 -5.23
CA ASP A 86 11.95 19.29 -5.62
C ASP A 86 12.63 18.90 -6.94
N PRO A 87 12.49 19.76 -7.98
CA PRO A 87 13.11 19.54 -9.29
C PRO A 87 14.64 19.50 -9.27
N ALA A 88 15.32 20.06 -8.28
CA ALA A 88 16.77 20.06 -8.19
C ALA A 88 17.34 18.78 -7.57
N THR A 89 16.50 17.96 -6.90
CA THR A 89 16.93 16.76 -6.17
C THR A 89 17.53 15.71 -7.09
N THR A 90 18.76 15.33 -6.83
CA THR A 90 19.43 14.20 -7.49
C THR A 90 18.99 12.85 -6.87
N ARG A 91 19.24 11.75 -7.60
CA ARG A 91 18.93 10.40 -7.08
C ARG A 91 19.65 10.10 -5.75
N GLY A 92 20.93 10.52 -5.64
CA GLY A 92 21.71 10.29 -4.42
C GLY A 92 21.14 11.04 -3.21
N GLU A 93 20.74 12.30 -3.42
CA GLU A 93 20.11 13.13 -2.39
C GLU A 93 18.74 12.59 -1.98
N ALA A 94 17.92 12.15 -2.93
CA ALA A 94 16.64 11.51 -2.63
C ALA A 94 16.80 10.27 -1.77
N CYS A 95 17.75 9.38 -2.11
CA CYS A 95 18.06 8.19 -1.32
C CYS A 95 18.59 8.55 0.07
N ARG A 96 19.46 9.55 0.18
CA ARG A 96 19.98 10.02 1.47
C ARG A 96 18.87 10.60 2.35
N THR A 97 17.98 11.40 1.77
CA THR A 97 16.82 11.96 2.47
C THR A 97 15.88 10.86 2.93
N ALA A 98 15.56 9.90 2.05
CA ALA A 98 14.73 8.75 2.39
C ALA A 98 15.34 7.93 3.53
N ALA A 99 16.64 7.62 3.48
CA ALA A 99 17.34 6.89 4.54
C ALA A 99 17.29 7.63 5.88
N ALA A 100 17.53 8.95 5.88
CA ALA A 100 17.48 9.76 7.10
C ALA A 100 16.06 9.84 7.72
N ARG A 101 15.00 9.70 6.91
CA ARG A 101 13.60 9.76 7.34
C ARG A 101 12.98 8.40 7.61
N LEU A 102 13.63 7.33 7.18
CA LEU A 102 13.14 5.97 7.29
C LEU A 102 12.78 5.57 8.72
N PRO A 103 13.59 5.84 9.77
CA PRO A 103 13.24 5.46 11.15
C PRO A 103 11.95 6.13 11.63
N VAL A 104 11.77 7.41 11.32
CA VAL A 104 10.56 8.15 11.67
C VAL A 104 9.35 7.59 10.93
N ALA A 105 9.48 7.32 9.63
CA ALA A 105 8.40 6.74 8.83
C ALA A 105 8.00 5.34 9.32
N ILE A 106 8.96 4.49 9.66
CA ILE A 106 8.70 3.17 10.25
C ILE A 106 8.02 3.31 11.62
N GLY A 107 8.50 4.19 12.49
CA GLY A 107 7.88 4.42 13.80
C GLY A 107 6.42 4.85 13.69
N LEU A 108 6.12 5.79 12.77
CA LEU A 108 4.76 6.25 12.53
C LEU A 108 3.89 5.17 11.86
N ALA A 109 4.46 4.37 10.94
CA ALA A 109 3.76 3.25 10.32
C ALA A 109 3.42 2.16 11.36
N LEU A 110 4.33 1.84 12.28
CA LEU A 110 4.09 0.90 13.38
C LEU A 110 3.03 1.42 14.35
N LEU A 111 3.08 2.70 14.71
CA LEU A 111 2.06 3.31 15.57
C LEU A 111 0.68 3.24 14.91
N PHE A 112 0.62 3.55 13.61
CA PHE A 112 -0.62 3.44 12.84
C PHE A 112 -1.10 1.99 12.73
N ALA A 113 -0.21 1.05 12.43
CA ALA A 113 -0.53 -0.37 12.37
C ALA A 113 -1.05 -0.91 13.70
N LEU A 114 -0.45 -0.49 14.83
CA LEU A 114 -0.92 -0.84 16.18
C LEU A 114 -2.34 -0.29 16.44
N ALA A 115 -2.60 0.96 16.08
CA ALA A 115 -3.92 1.56 16.22
C ALA A 115 -4.98 0.82 15.39
N VAL A 116 -4.66 0.47 14.13
CA VAL A 116 -5.54 -0.32 13.25
C VAL A 116 -5.75 -1.72 13.83
N PHE A 117 -4.71 -2.36 14.34
CA PHE A 117 -4.79 -3.68 14.96
C PHE A 117 -5.75 -3.68 16.16
N VAL A 118 -5.62 -2.70 17.06
CA VAL A 118 -6.52 -2.56 18.22
C VAL A 118 -7.97 -2.34 17.77
N LEU A 119 -8.18 -1.54 16.73
CA LEU A 119 -9.52 -1.30 16.17
C LEU A 119 -10.10 -2.54 15.46
N LEU A 120 -9.29 -3.50 15.03
CA LEU A 120 -9.76 -4.74 14.42
C LEU A 120 -10.11 -5.85 15.44
N VAL A 121 -9.73 -5.71 16.69
CA VAL A 121 -10.02 -6.71 17.74
C VAL A 121 -11.53 -6.94 17.93
N PRO A 122 -12.40 -5.92 18.08
CA PRO A 122 -13.82 -6.13 18.37
C PRO A 122 -14.57 -6.99 17.34
N PRO A 123 -14.40 -6.84 16.02
CA PRO A 123 -15.08 -7.68 15.04
C PRO A 123 -14.47 -9.07 14.89
N ILE A 124 -13.21 -9.28 15.31
CA ILE A 124 -12.54 -10.58 15.24
C ILE A 124 -13.01 -11.50 16.36
N VAL A 125 -13.32 -10.97 17.54
CA VAL A 125 -13.73 -11.78 18.70
C VAL A 125 -14.90 -12.72 18.42
N PRO A 126 -16.06 -12.27 17.88
CA PRO A 126 -17.18 -13.18 17.59
C PRO A 126 -16.86 -14.20 16.51
N ILE A 127 -15.98 -13.85 15.54
CA ILE A 127 -15.53 -14.77 14.49
C ILE A 127 -14.65 -15.87 15.11
N ALA A 128 -13.67 -15.47 15.92
CA ALA A 128 -12.76 -16.39 16.61
C ALA A 128 -13.49 -17.33 17.58
N ALA A 129 -14.50 -16.82 18.28
CA ALA A 129 -15.34 -17.63 19.18
C ALA A 129 -16.20 -18.67 18.46
N ALA A 130 -16.53 -18.43 17.19
CA ALA A 130 -17.30 -19.36 16.35
C ALA A 130 -16.43 -20.42 15.66
N MET A 131 -15.09 -20.28 15.69
CA MET A 131 -14.15 -21.25 15.13
C MET A 131 -13.77 -22.29 16.18
N PRO A 132 -14.11 -23.57 16.01
CA PRO A 132 -13.79 -24.62 17.02
C PRO A 132 -12.27 -24.91 17.11
N HIS A 133 -11.47 -24.56 16.09
CA HIS A 133 -10.02 -24.73 16.07
C HIS A 133 -9.40 -23.64 15.18
N PRO A 134 -8.29 -23.00 15.56
CA PRO A 134 -7.60 -21.98 14.75
C PRO A 134 -6.74 -22.65 13.64
N VAL A 135 -7.34 -23.49 12.81
CA VAL A 135 -6.65 -24.14 11.69
C VAL A 135 -6.86 -23.30 10.45
N GLY A 136 -5.77 -22.66 9.99
CA GLY A 136 -5.65 -22.00 8.69
C GLY A 136 -6.87 -21.16 8.26
N MET A 137 -6.78 -19.83 8.36
CA MET A 137 -7.84 -18.93 7.84
C MET A 137 -7.91 -19.00 6.31
N THR A 138 -8.65 -19.96 5.78
CA THR A 138 -9.02 -19.98 4.37
C THR A 138 -10.32 -19.18 4.17
N PRO A 139 -10.61 -18.65 2.97
CA PRO A 139 -11.90 -18.01 2.69
C PRO A 139 -13.09 -18.92 2.98
N GLN A 140 -12.93 -20.23 2.81
CA GLN A 140 -13.94 -21.24 3.11
C GLN A 140 -14.16 -21.42 4.61
N SER A 141 -13.08 -21.54 5.41
CA SER A 141 -13.21 -21.64 6.88
C SER A 141 -13.80 -20.38 7.49
N MET A 142 -13.49 -19.21 6.93
CA MET A 142 -14.12 -17.95 7.34
C MET A 142 -15.61 -17.90 6.99
N GLY A 143 -16.01 -18.43 5.83
CA GLY A 143 -17.43 -18.58 5.45
C GLY A 143 -18.21 -19.48 6.42
N VAL A 144 -17.63 -20.63 6.79
CA VAL A 144 -18.23 -21.56 7.76
C VAL A 144 -18.33 -20.93 9.15
N ALA A 145 -17.27 -20.23 9.61
CA ALA A 145 -17.28 -19.52 10.88
C ALA A 145 -18.35 -18.42 10.90
N MET A 146 -18.47 -17.64 9.82
CA MET A 146 -19.51 -16.62 9.69
C MET A 146 -20.93 -17.20 9.70
N ALA A 147 -21.13 -18.39 9.15
CA ALA A 147 -22.41 -19.10 9.21
C ALA A 147 -22.76 -19.56 10.63
N GLY A 148 -21.76 -19.94 11.43
CA GLY A 148 -21.92 -20.36 12.83
C GLY A 148 -22.19 -19.21 13.82
N ILE A 149 -21.92 -17.96 13.43
CA ILE A 149 -22.14 -16.78 14.27
C ILE A 149 -23.65 -16.47 14.35
N GLY A 150 -24.17 -16.21 15.54
CA GLY A 150 -25.55 -15.79 15.74
C GLY A 150 -25.89 -14.50 14.99
N ALA A 151 -27.16 -14.32 14.59
CA ALA A 151 -27.60 -13.19 13.75
C ALA A 151 -27.20 -11.82 14.31
N GLY A 152 -27.31 -11.63 15.64
CA GLY A 152 -26.92 -10.37 16.29
C GLY A 152 -25.42 -10.07 16.17
N ALA A 153 -24.56 -11.07 16.37
CA ALA A 153 -23.11 -10.91 16.27
C ALA A 153 -22.68 -10.69 14.80
N ARG A 154 -23.35 -11.31 13.83
CA ARG A 154 -23.15 -11.04 12.39
C ARG A 154 -23.51 -9.60 12.03
N ALA A 155 -24.67 -9.12 12.49
CA ALA A 155 -25.10 -7.75 12.27
C ALA A 155 -24.12 -6.75 12.91
N PHE A 156 -23.66 -6.99 14.14
CA PHE A 156 -22.63 -6.19 14.80
C PHE A 156 -21.32 -6.16 13.98
N THR A 157 -20.79 -7.33 13.59
CA THR A 157 -19.55 -7.43 12.83
C THR A 157 -19.68 -6.71 11.48
N GLY A 158 -20.79 -6.89 10.77
CA GLY A 158 -21.05 -6.25 9.49
C GLY A 158 -21.13 -4.72 9.60
N LEU A 159 -21.91 -4.22 10.58
CA LEU A 159 -22.04 -2.79 10.83
C LEU A 159 -20.69 -2.17 11.29
N TYR A 160 -19.98 -2.87 12.18
CA TYR A 160 -18.66 -2.42 12.63
C TYR A 160 -17.67 -2.31 11.46
N MET A 161 -17.61 -3.33 10.59
CA MET A 161 -16.74 -3.32 9.42
C MET A 161 -17.10 -2.21 8.43
N LEU A 162 -18.39 -1.94 8.24
CA LEU A 162 -18.83 -0.82 7.40
C LEU A 162 -18.34 0.52 7.96
N VAL A 163 -18.55 0.75 9.25
CA VAL A 163 -18.05 1.98 9.93
C VAL A 163 -16.53 2.04 9.89
N PHE A 164 -15.85 0.92 10.14
CA PHE A 164 -14.40 0.83 10.10
C PHE A 164 -13.85 1.21 8.73
N VAL A 165 -14.42 0.71 7.63
CA VAL A 165 -14.01 1.06 6.25
C VAL A 165 -14.18 2.55 5.99
N VAL A 166 -15.32 3.13 6.37
CA VAL A 166 -15.58 4.58 6.21
C VAL A 166 -14.55 5.41 6.99
N VAL A 167 -14.28 5.02 8.24
CA VAL A 167 -13.26 5.69 9.08
C VAL A 167 -11.86 5.55 8.47
N MET A 168 -11.51 4.38 7.93
CA MET A 168 -10.21 4.15 7.29
C MET A 168 -10.05 4.99 6.01
N ILE A 169 -11.06 5.10 5.17
CA ILE A 169 -11.04 5.97 3.98
C ILE A 169 -10.86 7.44 4.40
N TRP A 170 -11.61 7.89 5.40
CA TRP A 170 -11.47 9.25 5.92
C TRP A 170 -10.07 9.50 6.51
N LEU A 171 -9.54 8.54 7.28
CA LEU A 171 -8.22 8.64 7.88
C LEU A 171 -7.10 8.59 6.82
N ALA A 172 -7.24 7.73 5.81
CA ALA A 172 -6.32 7.67 4.68
C ALA A 172 -6.22 9.02 3.94
N ALA A 173 -7.36 9.68 3.71
CA ALA A 173 -7.38 11.00 3.09
C ALA A 173 -6.73 12.08 3.98
N ARG A 174 -6.91 12.01 5.31
CA ARG A 174 -6.26 12.91 6.27
C ARG A 174 -4.76 12.70 6.37
N LEU A 175 -4.31 11.46 6.25
CA LEU A 175 -2.91 11.06 6.31
C LEU A 175 -2.23 11.02 4.94
N ALA A 176 -2.94 11.33 3.86
CA ALA A 176 -2.37 11.31 2.51
C ALA A 176 -1.10 12.19 2.39
N LEU A 177 -1.06 13.32 3.10
CA LEU A 177 0.08 14.23 3.14
C LEU A 177 1.14 13.87 4.19
N LEU A 178 0.99 12.76 4.93
CA LEU A 178 1.92 12.37 5.99
C LEU A 178 3.33 12.12 5.46
N ASN A 179 3.45 11.33 4.38
CA ASN A 179 4.74 11.00 3.80
C ASN A 179 5.50 12.25 3.26
N PRO A 180 4.86 13.18 2.49
CA PRO A 180 5.51 14.44 2.12
C PRO A 180 5.91 15.31 3.31
N VAL A 181 5.11 15.36 4.37
CA VAL A 181 5.46 16.09 5.60
C VAL A 181 6.70 15.47 6.25
N ILE A 182 6.77 14.14 6.37
CA ILE A 182 7.95 13.44 6.92
C ILE A 182 9.21 13.75 6.10
N VAL A 183 9.11 13.77 4.77
CA VAL A 183 10.25 14.01 3.88
C VAL A 183 10.74 15.46 3.99
N ASN A 184 9.81 16.43 3.97
CA ASN A 184 10.13 17.86 3.81
C ASN A 184 10.18 18.63 5.16
N GLU A 185 9.37 18.24 6.15
CA GLU A 185 9.32 18.89 7.46
C GLU A 185 9.93 17.92 8.50
N ARG A 186 10.88 18.36 9.29
CA ARG A 186 11.64 17.49 10.23
C ARG A 186 10.89 17.19 11.53
N ASP A 187 9.56 17.16 11.48
CA ASP A 187 8.68 17.07 12.66
C ASP A 187 8.27 15.61 12.97
N GLY A 188 9.04 14.83 13.63
CA GLY A 188 8.73 13.48 14.11
C GLY A 188 7.22 13.16 14.27
N VAL A 189 6.73 12.95 15.48
CA VAL A 189 5.30 12.65 15.77
C VAL A 189 4.36 13.82 15.40
N GLY A 190 4.86 15.06 15.41
CA GLY A 190 4.13 16.25 14.97
C GLY A 190 3.63 16.17 13.51
N SER A 191 4.24 15.33 12.68
CA SER A 191 3.83 15.10 11.28
C SER A 191 2.37 14.67 11.14
N PHE A 192 1.80 13.93 12.11
CA PHE A 192 0.37 13.59 12.11
C PHE A 192 -0.51 14.86 12.21
N ALA A 193 -0.26 15.69 13.23
CA ALA A 193 -1.03 16.92 13.44
C ALA A 193 -0.89 17.86 12.23
N ARG A 194 0.32 17.95 11.65
CA ARG A 194 0.60 18.75 10.47
C ARG A 194 -0.15 18.24 9.24
N SER A 195 -0.15 16.92 8.98
CA SER A 195 -0.91 16.30 7.89
C SER A 195 -2.42 16.57 8.04
N PHE A 196 -2.97 16.41 9.25
CA PHE A 196 -4.37 16.74 9.54
C PHE A 196 -4.71 18.21 9.27
N ARG A 197 -3.81 19.14 9.61
CA ARG A 197 -4.01 20.58 9.37
C ARG A 197 -3.94 20.91 7.87
N LEU A 198 -2.96 20.38 7.14
CA LEU A 198 -2.78 20.61 5.72
C LEU A 198 -3.92 20.02 4.87
N SER A 199 -4.51 18.89 5.29
CA SER A 199 -5.64 18.28 4.58
C SER A 199 -6.98 18.97 4.85
N ARG A 200 -7.05 19.94 5.79
CA ARG A 200 -8.29 20.67 6.12
C ARG A 200 -8.82 21.42 4.91
N GLY A 201 -10.11 21.24 4.60
CA GLY A 201 -10.78 21.85 3.44
C GLY A 201 -10.57 21.12 2.09
N LEU A 202 -9.65 20.12 2.04
CA LEU A 202 -9.41 19.31 0.85
C LEU A 202 -9.82 17.85 1.04
N THR A 203 -10.22 17.46 2.24
CA THR A 203 -10.49 16.06 2.62
C THR A 203 -11.42 15.36 1.63
N TRP A 204 -12.55 15.96 1.28
CA TRP A 204 -13.51 15.37 0.33
C TRP A 204 -12.95 15.23 -1.09
N LYS A 205 -12.10 16.17 -1.52
CA LYS A 205 -11.45 16.09 -2.84
C LYS A 205 -10.38 14.97 -2.84
N ILE A 206 -9.64 14.83 -1.74
CA ILE A 206 -8.65 13.75 -1.57
C ILE A 206 -9.37 12.40 -1.48
N ILE A 207 -10.48 12.29 -0.74
CA ILE A 207 -11.31 11.06 -0.68
C ILE A 207 -11.77 10.67 -2.08
N GLY A 208 -12.37 11.59 -2.83
CA GLY A 208 -12.83 11.32 -4.18
C GLY A 208 -11.71 10.83 -5.10
N LEU A 209 -10.54 11.48 -5.04
CA LEU A 209 -9.39 11.09 -5.83
C LEU A 209 -8.81 9.74 -5.39
N THR A 210 -8.74 9.49 -4.09
CA THR A 210 -8.26 8.20 -3.55
C THR A 210 -9.18 7.06 -3.97
N ILE A 211 -10.50 7.27 -3.92
CA ILE A 211 -11.49 6.29 -4.39
C ILE A 211 -11.35 6.07 -5.89
N LEU A 212 -11.27 7.14 -6.68
CA LEU A 212 -11.10 7.04 -8.14
C LEU A 212 -9.84 6.28 -8.50
N LEU A 213 -8.68 6.66 -7.91
CA LEU A 213 -7.43 5.96 -8.16
C LEU A 213 -7.47 4.51 -7.65
N GLY A 214 -8.15 4.25 -6.53
CA GLY A 214 -8.38 2.90 -6.01
C GLY A 214 -9.17 2.03 -7.00
N ILE A 215 -10.24 2.56 -7.58
CA ILE A 215 -11.03 1.87 -8.61
C ILE A 215 -10.18 1.61 -9.86
N VAL A 216 -9.50 2.63 -10.38
CA VAL A 216 -8.61 2.48 -11.54
C VAL A 216 -7.54 1.44 -11.27
N SER A 217 -6.90 1.50 -10.10
CA SER A 217 -5.88 0.53 -9.69
C SER A 217 -6.45 -0.89 -9.60
N ALA A 218 -7.62 -1.06 -9.01
CA ALA A 218 -8.28 -2.37 -8.93
C ALA A 218 -8.58 -2.94 -10.32
N VAL A 219 -9.13 -2.12 -11.23
CA VAL A 219 -9.42 -2.54 -12.61
C VAL A 219 -8.13 -2.93 -13.34
N VAL A 220 -7.09 -2.09 -13.27
CA VAL A 220 -5.80 -2.37 -13.92
C VAL A 220 -5.16 -3.64 -13.38
N ILE A 221 -5.14 -3.81 -12.06
CA ILE A 221 -4.54 -5.00 -11.42
C ILE A 221 -5.32 -6.26 -11.78
N LEU A 222 -6.64 -6.25 -11.65
CA LEU A 222 -7.49 -7.40 -11.98
C LEU A 222 -7.42 -7.76 -13.46
N ALA A 223 -7.47 -6.77 -14.36
CA ALA A 223 -7.33 -6.99 -15.80
C ALA A 223 -5.95 -7.58 -16.13
N THR A 224 -4.88 -6.98 -15.59
CA THR A 224 -3.51 -7.48 -15.80
C THR A 224 -3.36 -8.91 -15.27
N GLN A 225 -3.82 -9.18 -14.06
CA GLN A 225 -3.75 -10.50 -13.43
C GLN A 225 -4.52 -11.55 -14.24
N SER A 226 -5.73 -11.22 -14.69
CA SER A 226 -6.57 -12.14 -15.47
C SER A 226 -5.99 -12.39 -16.85
N VAL A 227 -5.70 -11.34 -17.63
CA VAL A 227 -5.23 -11.45 -19.01
C VAL A 227 -3.85 -12.11 -19.05
N VAL A 228 -2.91 -11.60 -18.29
CA VAL A 228 -1.52 -12.11 -18.26
C VAL A 228 -1.48 -13.52 -17.67
N GLY A 229 -2.28 -13.79 -16.64
CA GLY A 229 -2.41 -15.13 -16.05
C GLY A 229 -2.92 -16.18 -17.05
N ILE A 230 -3.94 -15.83 -17.85
CA ILE A 230 -4.45 -16.72 -18.90
C ILE A 230 -3.38 -16.94 -19.99
N ILE A 231 -2.72 -15.87 -20.44
CA ILE A 231 -1.68 -15.97 -21.47
C ILE A 231 -0.54 -16.89 -21.02
N PHE A 232 0.01 -16.68 -19.82
CA PHE A 232 1.08 -17.52 -19.30
C PHE A 232 0.62 -18.97 -19.06
N ARG A 233 -0.62 -19.18 -18.62
CA ARG A 233 -1.17 -20.53 -18.47
C ARG A 233 -1.32 -21.26 -19.79
N LEU A 234 -1.69 -20.56 -20.86
CA LEU A 234 -1.77 -21.14 -22.22
C LEU A 234 -0.40 -21.48 -22.78
N ILE A 235 0.62 -20.64 -22.51
CA ILE A 235 1.98 -20.85 -23.03
C ILE A 235 2.74 -21.93 -22.26
N LEU A 236 2.63 -21.93 -20.92
CA LEU A 236 3.42 -22.79 -20.03
C LEU A 236 2.72 -24.08 -19.63
N GLY A 237 1.41 -24.19 -19.93
CA GLY A 237 0.60 -25.34 -19.58
C GLY A 237 0.11 -25.30 -18.10
N ALA A 238 -0.81 -26.21 -17.79
CA ALA A 238 -1.42 -26.30 -16.46
C ALA A 238 -0.48 -26.91 -15.39
N ASP A 239 0.59 -27.57 -15.82
CA ASP A 239 1.53 -28.25 -14.91
C ASP A 239 2.51 -27.27 -14.23
N ASN A 240 2.69 -26.07 -14.80
CA ASN A 240 3.65 -25.06 -14.32
C ASN A 240 2.98 -23.90 -13.56
N LEU A 241 1.95 -24.17 -12.75
CA LEU A 241 1.18 -23.14 -12.03
C LEU A 241 2.04 -22.19 -11.18
N GLY A 242 3.11 -22.69 -10.58
CA GLY A 242 4.04 -21.87 -9.80
C GLY A 242 4.76 -20.82 -10.66
N LEU A 243 5.26 -21.22 -11.83
CA LEU A 243 5.93 -20.31 -12.76
C LEU A 243 4.94 -19.31 -13.36
N VAL A 244 3.75 -19.78 -13.73
CA VAL A 244 2.64 -18.91 -14.20
C VAL A 244 2.32 -17.84 -13.15
N ALA A 245 2.17 -18.24 -11.89
CA ALA A 245 1.88 -17.31 -10.79
C ALA A 245 3.02 -16.29 -10.59
N LEU A 246 4.28 -16.72 -10.65
CA LEU A 246 5.43 -15.83 -10.49
C LEU A 246 5.53 -14.80 -11.63
N LEU A 247 5.42 -15.25 -12.88
CA LEU A 247 5.50 -14.35 -14.05
C LEU A 247 4.32 -13.37 -14.08
N THR A 248 3.12 -13.86 -13.77
CA THR A 248 1.93 -12.99 -13.64
C THR A 248 2.14 -11.95 -12.57
N ALA A 249 2.64 -12.34 -11.38
CA ALA A 249 2.93 -11.43 -10.31
C ALA A 249 4.02 -10.40 -10.68
N ALA A 250 5.03 -10.80 -11.45
CA ALA A 250 6.06 -9.87 -11.91
C ALA A 250 5.47 -8.76 -12.81
N VAL A 251 4.55 -9.09 -13.72
CA VAL A 251 3.87 -8.10 -14.57
C VAL A 251 2.90 -7.24 -13.76
N VAL A 252 2.12 -7.84 -12.85
CA VAL A 252 1.24 -7.10 -11.94
C VAL A 252 2.05 -6.15 -11.06
N ALA A 253 3.24 -6.56 -10.60
CA ALA A 253 4.12 -5.70 -9.82
C ALA A 253 4.60 -4.47 -10.61
N VAL A 254 4.81 -4.57 -11.95
CA VAL A 254 5.11 -3.39 -12.80
C VAL A 254 3.94 -2.40 -12.76
N ALA A 255 2.72 -2.88 -13.01
CA ALA A 255 1.53 -2.04 -13.00
C ALA A 255 1.31 -1.37 -11.63
N THR A 256 1.44 -2.14 -10.55
CA THR A 256 1.30 -1.63 -9.17
C THR A 256 2.38 -0.59 -8.85
N SER A 257 3.63 -0.82 -9.26
CA SER A 257 4.73 0.13 -9.06
C SER A 257 4.50 1.42 -9.83
N ALA A 258 4.03 1.35 -11.08
CA ALA A 258 3.69 2.54 -11.87
C ALA A 258 2.57 3.35 -11.21
N LEU A 259 1.49 2.71 -10.77
CA LEU A 259 0.40 3.37 -10.05
C LEU A 259 0.88 4.01 -8.73
N THR A 260 1.82 3.36 -8.03
CA THR A 260 2.43 3.91 -6.83
C THR A 260 3.26 5.16 -7.14
N VAL A 261 4.03 5.17 -8.24
CA VAL A 261 4.78 6.35 -8.70
C VAL A 261 3.84 7.51 -8.98
N VAL A 262 2.74 7.27 -9.72
CA VAL A 262 1.71 8.30 -10.00
C VAL A 262 1.15 8.87 -8.69
N TRP A 263 0.76 8.00 -7.76
CA TRP A 263 0.20 8.42 -6.48
C TRP A 263 1.20 9.22 -5.63
N MET A 264 2.44 8.74 -5.49
CA MET A 264 3.46 9.44 -4.69
C MET A 264 3.84 10.78 -5.30
N SER A 265 3.95 10.87 -6.63
CA SER A 265 4.20 12.13 -7.33
C SER A 265 3.04 13.11 -7.16
N PHE A 266 1.80 12.64 -7.26
CA PHE A 266 0.62 13.48 -7.05
C PHE A 266 0.55 14.03 -5.62
N VAL A 267 0.76 13.19 -4.61
CA VAL A 267 0.72 13.59 -3.20
C VAL A 267 1.85 14.55 -2.88
N ALA A 268 3.04 14.38 -3.48
CA ALA A 268 4.16 15.31 -3.36
C ALA A 268 3.82 16.71 -3.94
N GLN A 269 3.24 16.75 -5.16
CA GLN A 269 2.83 18.00 -5.79
C GLN A 269 1.66 18.68 -5.07
N LEU A 270 0.75 17.91 -4.50
CA LEU A 270 -0.34 18.43 -3.67
C LEU A 270 0.21 19.11 -2.40
N TYR A 271 1.23 18.50 -1.78
CA TYR A 271 1.91 19.08 -0.62
C TYR A 271 2.60 20.41 -0.98
N VAL A 272 3.36 20.45 -2.09
CA VAL A 272 4.04 21.67 -2.56
C VAL A 272 3.02 22.79 -2.81
N ALA A 273 1.95 22.50 -3.54
CA ALA A 273 0.90 23.48 -3.83
C ALA A 273 0.19 23.99 -2.56
N ARG A 274 0.07 23.16 -1.52
CA ARG A 274 -0.52 23.57 -0.24
C ARG A 274 0.43 24.43 0.58
N ARG A 275 1.70 24.11 0.57
CA ARG A 275 2.73 24.92 1.22
C ARG A 275 2.81 26.30 0.59
N GLU A 276 2.91 26.40 -0.74
CA GLU A 276 2.89 27.68 -1.48
C GLU A 276 1.66 28.53 -1.11
N ALA A 277 0.47 27.89 -1.01
CA ALA A 277 -0.77 28.59 -0.65
C ALA A 277 -0.82 29.03 0.83
N SER A 278 -0.10 28.35 1.73
CA SER A 278 -0.02 28.75 3.14
C SER A 278 1.00 29.85 3.40
N ASP A 279 2.04 29.93 2.56
CA ASP A 279 3.11 30.93 2.68
C ASP A 279 2.71 32.27 2.01
N ALA A 280 1.67 32.25 1.15
CA ALA A 280 1.14 33.43 0.44
C ALA A 280 -0.05 34.12 1.15
N GLY A 281 -0.58 33.59 2.26
CA GLY A 281 -1.73 34.12 3.00
C GLY A 281 -1.44 34.34 4.47
#